data_461ad5880539104b570d85e9991acda2
#
_entry.id   461ad5880539104b570d85e9991acda2
#
_cell.length_a   1.000
_cell.length_b   1.000
_cell.length_c   1.000
_cell.angle_alpha   90.00
_cell.angle_beta   90.00
_cell.angle_gamma   90.00
#
_symmetry.space_group_name_H-M   'P 1'
#
loop_
_entity.id
_entity.type
_entity.pdbx_description
1 polymer ?
#
loop_
_entity_poly.entity_id
_entity_poly.type
_entity_poly.pdbx_seq_one_letter_code
_entity_poly.pdbx_strand_id
1 'polypeptide(L)'
;VPTRPAEWRLRHPHSRYGGEAKAFVEAHGQQLAYEGVPLTPWACEQIDMRLDFARRHRRQLKRAKPTLESLGIRWLPWMELVTLSYYYPEKLAQSPGWVSELGEILIACEQLEAYSNRRRGKDYYTRVQESFPEAFTYLDSLQRQNRLSVRVLNAVRRLTASGIFDPVLKAARGGILSPNEQRFLRSL
;
A
#
# COMPACT_ATOMS: atom_id res chain seq x y z
N VAL A 1 -6.44 12.99 15.47
CA VAL A 1 -7.05 11.81 14.80
C VAL A 1 -5.94 10.95 14.18
N PRO A 2 -6.00 9.61 14.29
CA PRO A 2 -5.01 8.76 13.66
C PRO A 2 -5.01 8.92 12.14
N THR A 3 -3.85 9.12 11.55
CA THR A 3 -3.72 9.33 10.10
C THR A 3 -3.49 8.02 9.33
N ARG A 4 -3.17 6.93 10.04
CA ARG A 4 -2.85 5.62 9.44
C ARG A 4 -3.76 4.52 9.98
N PRO A 5 -4.25 3.59 9.14
CA PRO A 5 -5.08 2.47 9.58
C PRO A 5 -4.43 1.60 10.67
N ALA A 6 -3.13 1.32 10.56
CA ALA A 6 -2.41 0.54 11.58
C ALA A 6 -2.36 1.26 12.94
N GLU A 7 -2.13 2.58 12.93
CA GLU A 7 -2.13 3.40 14.15
C GLU A 7 -3.52 3.41 14.79
N TRP A 8 -4.57 3.56 14.01
CA TRP A 8 -5.93 3.52 14.51
C TRP A 8 -6.27 2.17 15.15
N ARG A 9 -5.91 1.05 14.51
CA ARG A 9 -6.13 -0.29 15.06
C ARG A 9 -5.37 -0.56 16.36
N LEU A 10 -4.16 0.00 16.52
CA LEU A 10 -3.43 -0.07 17.80
C LEU A 10 -4.17 0.63 18.94
N ARG A 11 -4.83 1.75 18.64
CA ARG A 11 -5.63 2.49 19.63
C ARG A 11 -7.01 1.88 19.88
N HIS A 12 -7.53 1.11 18.91
CA HIS A 12 -8.84 0.49 18.95
C HIS A 12 -8.77 -1.02 18.65
N PRO A 13 -8.08 -1.82 19.50
CA PRO A 13 -7.82 -3.23 19.24
C PRO A 13 -9.09 -4.10 19.23
N HIS A 14 -10.18 -3.61 19.80
CA HIS A 14 -11.47 -4.33 19.89
C HIS A 14 -12.40 -4.04 18.70
N SER A 15 -12.00 -3.18 17.77
CA SER A 15 -12.82 -2.94 16.58
C SER A 15 -12.93 -4.24 15.76
N ARG A 16 -14.16 -4.58 15.39
CA ARG A 16 -14.40 -5.80 14.63
C ARG A 16 -13.76 -5.70 13.25
N TYR A 17 -13.06 -6.74 12.87
CA TYR A 17 -12.50 -6.88 11.54
C TYR A 17 -13.58 -6.74 10.46
N GLY A 18 -13.50 -5.72 9.62
CA GLY A 18 -14.51 -5.36 8.62
C GLY A 18 -15.60 -4.40 9.10
N GLY A 19 -15.45 -3.85 10.30
CA GLY A 19 -16.29 -2.77 10.85
C GLY A 19 -15.48 -1.57 11.32
N GLU A 20 -14.19 -1.53 10.97
CA GLU A 20 -13.25 -0.52 11.43
C GLU A 20 -13.62 0.89 10.94
N ALA A 21 -14.12 1.03 9.71
CA ALA A 21 -14.54 2.34 9.17
C ALA A 21 -15.71 2.91 9.98
N LYS A 22 -16.69 2.09 10.32
CA LYS A 22 -17.82 2.51 11.16
C LYS A 22 -17.35 2.93 12.53
N ALA A 23 -16.54 2.12 13.19
CA ALA A 23 -15.99 2.42 14.51
C ALA A 23 -15.13 3.70 14.51
N PHE A 24 -14.36 3.93 13.43
CA PHE A 24 -13.59 5.16 13.25
C PHE A 24 -14.49 6.40 13.17
N VAL A 25 -15.58 6.34 12.38
CA VAL A 25 -16.53 7.44 12.25
C VAL A 25 -17.24 7.72 13.58
N GLU A 26 -17.62 6.68 14.30
CA GLU A 26 -18.23 6.81 15.63
C GLU A 26 -17.27 7.47 16.64
N ALA A 27 -15.99 7.12 16.61
CA ALA A 27 -15.00 7.65 17.55
C ALA A 27 -14.50 9.06 17.22
N HIS A 28 -14.40 9.42 15.93
CA HIS A 28 -13.71 10.62 15.50
C HIS A 28 -14.54 11.58 14.64
N GLY A 29 -15.77 11.22 14.26
CA GLY A 29 -16.59 12.00 13.33
C GLY A 29 -16.86 13.42 13.80
N GLN A 30 -17.19 13.60 15.08
CA GLN A 30 -17.43 14.92 15.65
C GLN A 30 -16.17 15.79 15.68
N GLN A 31 -15.03 15.20 16.04
CA GLN A 31 -13.75 15.90 16.03
C GLN A 31 -13.35 16.33 14.61
N LEU A 32 -13.50 15.47 13.62
CA LEU A 32 -13.22 15.78 12.22
C LEU A 32 -14.11 16.93 11.72
N ALA A 33 -15.40 16.89 12.04
CA ALA A 33 -16.32 17.97 11.69
C ALA A 33 -15.91 19.31 12.33
N TYR A 34 -15.52 19.29 13.60
CA TYR A 34 -15.01 20.47 14.31
C TYR A 34 -13.71 21.00 13.69
N GLU A 35 -12.83 20.14 13.24
CA GLU A 35 -11.56 20.48 12.55
C GLU A 35 -11.77 20.91 11.08
N GLY A 36 -13.01 21.10 10.63
CA GLY A 36 -13.33 21.52 9.27
C GLY A 36 -13.21 20.40 8.21
N VAL A 37 -13.19 19.15 8.64
CA VAL A 37 -13.18 17.98 7.77
C VAL A 37 -14.55 17.28 7.82
N PRO A 38 -15.55 17.74 7.06
CA PRO A 38 -16.87 17.16 7.10
C PRO A 38 -16.86 15.72 6.57
N LEU A 39 -17.65 14.85 7.20
CA LEU A 39 -17.85 13.47 6.76
C LEU A 39 -18.79 13.42 5.54
N THR A 40 -18.32 13.94 4.43
CA THR A 40 -19.02 13.82 3.15
C THR A 40 -19.06 12.35 2.69
N PRO A 41 -19.97 11.96 1.77
CA PRO A 41 -19.96 10.62 1.17
C PRO A 41 -18.57 10.20 0.64
N TRP A 42 -17.86 11.14 0.02
CA TRP A 42 -16.49 10.90 -0.46
C TRP A 42 -15.50 10.64 0.70
N ALA A 43 -15.55 11.44 1.77
CA ALA A 43 -14.69 11.23 2.94
C ALA A 43 -14.96 9.88 3.62
N CYS A 44 -16.22 9.50 3.75
CA CYS A 44 -16.62 8.19 4.26
C CYS A 44 -16.12 7.05 3.37
N GLU A 45 -16.17 7.20 2.05
CA GLU A 45 -15.61 6.22 1.11
C GLU A 45 -14.09 6.09 1.25
N GLN A 46 -13.36 7.20 1.45
CA GLN A 46 -11.91 7.17 1.70
C GLN A 46 -11.56 6.47 3.01
N ILE A 47 -12.38 6.65 4.05
CA ILE A 47 -12.22 5.95 5.33
C ILE A 47 -12.47 4.45 5.14
N ASP A 48 -13.57 4.06 4.48
CA ASP A 48 -13.90 2.67 4.17
C ASP A 48 -12.80 2.00 3.34
N MET A 49 -12.28 2.70 2.33
CA MET A 49 -11.18 2.19 1.52
C MET A 49 -9.94 1.81 2.32
N ARG A 50 -9.61 2.59 3.34
CA ARG A 50 -8.39 2.41 4.14
C ARG A 50 -8.58 1.46 5.30
N LEU A 51 -9.67 1.58 6.02
CA LEU A 51 -9.88 0.83 7.25
C LEU A 51 -10.51 -0.54 7.00
N ASP A 52 -11.45 -0.65 6.07
CA ASP A 52 -12.11 -1.90 5.71
C ASP A 52 -11.44 -2.61 4.52
N PHE A 53 -10.17 -2.33 4.26
CA PHE A 53 -9.45 -2.91 3.11
C PHE A 53 -9.54 -4.43 3.07
N ALA A 54 -9.40 -5.12 4.18
CA ALA A 54 -9.48 -6.58 4.24
C ALA A 54 -10.87 -7.12 3.82
N ARG A 55 -11.96 -6.43 4.21
CA ARG A 55 -13.32 -6.79 3.79
C ARG A 55 -13.49 -6.63 2.28
N ARG A 56 -12.96 -5.54 1.72
CA ARG A 56 -13.01 -5.28 0.27
C ARG A 56 -12.17 -6.30 -0.50
N HIS A 57 -10.95 -6.55 -0.04
CA HIS A 57 -10.05 -7.55 -0.62
C HIS A 57 -10.70 -8.93 -0.67
N ARG A 58 -11.31 -9.40 0.44
CA ARG A 58 -12.00 -10.69 0.47
C ARG A 58 -13.17 -10.77 -0.51
N ARG A 59 -13.94 -9.68 -0.66
CA ARG A 59 -15.02 -9.64 -1.67
C ARG A 59 -14.48 -9.73 -3.10
N GLN A 60 -13.40 -9.03 -3.40
CA GLN A 60 -12.74 -9.10 -4.70
C GLN A 60 -12.14 -10.48 -4.95
N LEU A 61 -11.46 -11.05 -3.95
CA LEU A 61 -10.90 -12.39 -4.04
C LEU A 61 -11.97 -13.45 -4.28
N LYS A 62 -13.12 -13.37 -3.58
CA LYS A 62 -14.24 -14.29 -3.80
C LYS A 62 -14.72 -14.28 -5.26
N ARG A 63 -14.68 -13.11 -5.92
CA ARG A 63 -15.04 -12.96 -7.35
C ARG A 63 -13.94 -13.50 -8.27
N ALA A 64 -12.68 -13.28 -7.92
CA ALA A 64 -11.54 -13.71 -8.72
C ALA A 64 -11.20 -15.19 -8.57
N LYS A 65 -11.60 -15.82 -7.46
CA LYS A 65 -11.24 -17.20 -7.12
C LYS A 65 -11.55 -18.22 -8.23
N PRO A 66 -12.74 -18.24 -8.87
CA PRO A 66 -13.04 -19.18 -9.96
C PRO A 66 -12.05 -19.03 -11.13
N THR A 67 -11.69 -17.80 -11.48
CA THR A 67 -10.70 -17.53 -12.54
C THR A 67 -9.30 -18.01 -12.15
N LEU A 68 -8.88 -17.78 -10.90
CA LEU A 68 -7.60 -18.28 -10.42
C LEU A 68 -7.54 -19.81 -10.45
N GLU A 69 -8.60 -20.48 -10.00
CA GLU A 69 -8.71 -21.94 -10.01
C GLU A 69 -8.69 -22.51 -11.44
N SER A 70 -9.35 -21.86 -12.40
CA SER A 70 -9.29 -22.26 -13.81
C SER A 70 -7.89 -22.14 -14.45
N LEU A 71 -7.04 -21.28 -13.86
CA LEU A 71 -5.63 -21.13 -14.22
C LEU A 71 -4.69 -22.04 -13.40
N GLY A 72 -5.25 -22.97 -12.62
CA GLY A 72 -4.47 -23.87 -11.75
C GLY A 72 -3.89 -23.21 -10.49
N ILE A 73 -4.30 -21.97 -10.18
CA ILE A 73 -3.82 -21.23 -9.02
C ILE A 73 -4.74 -21.47 -7.83
N ARG A 74 -4.27 -22.25 -6.86
CA ARG A 74 -4.96 -22.42 -5.58
C ARG A 74 -4.59 -21.30 -4.62
N TRP A 75 -5.59 -20.51 -4.18
CA TRP A 75 -5.39 -19.47 -3.19
C TRP A 75 -5.13 -20.07 -1.80
N LEU A 76 -3.98 -19.74 -1.22
CA LEU A 76 -3.53 -20.25 0.07
C LEU A 76 -3.58 -19.14 1.15
N PRO A 77 -3.72 -19.49 2.45
CA PRO A 77 -3.81 -18.50 3.54
C PRO A 77 -2.64 -17.51 3.60
N TRP A 78 -1.42 -17.94 3.32
CA TRP A 78 -0.25 -17.06 3.32
C TRP A 78 -0.31 -15.99 2.21
N MET A 79 -0.97 -16.27 1.08
CA MET A 79 -1.18 -15.28 0.01
C MET A 79 -2.07 -14.13 0.49
N GLU A 80 -3.09 -14.42 1.32
CA GLU A 80 -3.92 -13.38 1.95
C GLU A 80 -3.08 -12.53 2.90
N LEU A 81 -2.21 -13.14 3.71
CA LEU A 81 -1.32 -12.40 4.61
C LEU A 81 -0.39 -11.44 3.85
N VAL A 82 0.23 -11.92 2.77
CA VAL A 82 1.11 -11.11 1.91
C VAL A 82 0.34 -9.93 1.30
N THR A 83 -0.83 -10.17 0.72
CA THR A 83 -1.62 -9.10 0.07
C THR A 83 -2.22 -8.09 1.04
N LEU A 84 -2.41 -8.47 2.29
CA LEU A 84 -2.90 -7.58 3.35
C LEU A 84 -1.79 -6.89 4.16
N SER A 85 -0.54 -7.23 3.93
CA SER A 85 0.60 -6.82 4.78
C SER A 85 0.74 -5.31 4.95
N TYR A 86 0.47 -4.54 3.91
CA TYR A 86 0.53 -3.07 3.99
C TYR A 86 -0.47 -2.48 5.00
N TYR A 87 -1.69 -3.02 5.04
CA TYR A 87 -2.76 -2.53 5.90
C TYR A 87 -2.80 -3.21 7.28
N TYR A 88 -2.27 -4.42 7.38
CA TYR A 88 -2.29 -5.26 8.59
C TYR A 88 -0.91 -5.85 8.90
N PRO A 89 0.13 -4.99 9.10
CA PRO A 89 1.50 -5.44 9.32
C PRO A 89 1.64 -6.32 10.57
N GLU A 90 0.78 -6.14 11.59
CA GLU A 90 0.75 -6.94 12.80
C GLU A 90 0.46 -8.42 12.56
N LYS A 91 -0.28 -8.74 11.49
CA LYS A 91 -0.55 -10.13 11.11
C LYS A 91 0.65 -10.79 10.47
N LEU A 92 1.46 -10.01 9.78
CA LEU A 92 2.67 -10.49 9.15
C LEU A 92 3.77 -10.80 10.16
N ALA A 93 3.84 -10.03 11.25
CA ALA A 93 4.84 -10.20 12.31
C ALA A 93 4.78 -11.60 13.00
N GLN A 94 3.63 -12.27 12.93
CA GLN A 94 3.42 -13.61 13.48
C GLN A 94 3.57 -14.73 12.44
N SER A 95 3.88 -14.39 11.20
CA SER A 95 4.01 -15.35 10.09
C SER A 95 5.45 -15.86 9.95
N PRO A 96 5.67 -17.01 9.27
CA PRO A 96 7.01 -17.46 8.93
C PRO A 96 7.81 -16.40 8.19
N GLY A 97 9.13 -16.32 8.44
CA GLY A 97 10.00 -15.27 7.92
C GLY A 97 9.93 -15.07 6.40
N TRP A 98 9.79 -16.15 5.63
CA TRP A 98 9.65 -16.06 4.16
C TRP A 98 8.33 -15.38 3.74
N VAL A 99 7.23 -15.54 4.50
CA VAL A 99 5.95 -14.85 4.24
C VAL A 99 6.08 -13.37 4.53
N SER A 100 6.77 -13.03 5.64
CA SER A 100 7.09 -11.63 5.99
C SER A 100 7.90 -10.97 4.88
N GLU A 101 8.92 -11.64 4.37
CA GLU A 101 9.76 -11.13 3.28
C GLU A 101 8.97 -10.91 1.99
N LEU A 102 8.08 -11.84 1.61
CA LEU A 102 7.19 -11.65 0.45
C LEU A 102 6.27 -10.45 0.65
N GLY A 103 5.76 -10.24 1.87
CA GLY A 103 4.97 -9.06 2.21
C GLY A 103 5.75 -7.76 2.05
N GLU A 104 6.99 -7.72 2.51
CA GLU A 104 7.89 -6.57 2.34
C GLU A 104 8.19 -6.29 0.86
N ILE A 105 8.47 -7.33 0.07
CA ILE A 105 8.69 -7.19 -1.37
C ILE A 105 7.44 -6.62 -2.05
N LEU A 106 6.26 -7.15 -1.74
CA LEU A 106 5.01 -6.63 -2.30
C LEU A 106 4.78 -5.18 -1.93
N ILE A 107 4.98 -4.81 -0.65
CA ILE A 107 4.87 -3.42 -0.18
C ILE A 107 5.82 -2.51 -0.95
N ALA A 108 7.08 -2.91 -1.10
CA ALA A 108 8.07 -2.10 -1.78
C ALA A 108 7.72 -1.87 -3.26
N CYS A 109 7.31 -2.93 -3.97
CA CYS A 109 6.91 -2.85 -5.38
C CYS A 109 5.62 -2.02 -5.56
N GLU A 110 4.61 -2.24 -4.69
CA GLU A 110 3.34 -1.52 -4.73
C GLU A 110 3.54 -0.03 -4.46
N GLN A 111 4.39 0.33 -3.49
CA GLN A 111 4.66 1.73 -3.19
C GLN A 111 5.51 2.40 -4.27
N LEU A 112 6.51 1.69 -4.81
CA LEU A 112 7.28 2.19 -5.95
C LEU A 112 6.36 2.47 -7.15
N GLU A 113 5.47 1.54 -7.50
CA GLU A 113 4.48 1.72 -8.56
C GLU A 113 3.54 2.90 -8.24
N ALA A 114 3.00 2.94 -7.02
CA ALA A 114 2.04 3.95 -6.61
C ALA A 114 2.58 5.38 -6.71
N TYR A 115 3.86 5.60 -6.36
CA TYR A 115 4.51 6.91 -6.47
C TYR A 115 5.05 7.21 -7.88
N SER A 116 5.21 6.18 -8.69
CA SER A 116 5.73 6.32 -10.06
C SER A 116 4.65 6.55 -11.10
N ASN A 117 3.41 6.17 -10.81
CA ASN A 117 2.35 6.08 -11.79
C ASN A 117 1.61 7.40 -12.01
N ARG A 118 1.83 8.04 -13.17
CA ARG A 118 1.11 9.26 -13.60
C ARG A 118 -0.35 9.02 -14.01
N ARG A 119 -0.79 7.76 -14.16
CA ARG A 119 -2.15 7.43 -14.64
C ARG A 119 -3.23 7.55 -13.57
N ARG A 120 -2.86 7.73 -12.31
CA ARG A 120 -3.84 7.95 -11.23
C ARG A 120 -4.38 9.36 -11.36
N GLY A 121 -5.65 9.45 -11.77
CA GLY A 121 -6.36 10.71 -11.88
C GLY A 121 -6.34 11.47 -10.54
N LYS A 122 -6.48 12.78 -10.62
CA LYS A 122 -6.46 13.72 -9.48
C LYS A 122 -7.41 13.33 -8.34
N ASP A 123 -8.43 12.52 -8.63
CA ASP A 123 -9.50 12.19 -7.69
C ASP A 123 -9.18 10.99 -6.77
N TYR A 124 -8.16 10.18 -7.09
CA TYR A 124 -7.94 8.93 -6.33
C TYR A 124 -6.93 9.05 -5.20
N TYR A 125 -5.91 9.88 -5.33
CA TYR A 125 -4.95 10.27 -4.28
C TYR A 125 -4.34 11.61 -4.68
N THR A 126 -4.72 12.68 -4.01
CA THR A 126 -4.04 13.96 -4.10
C THR A 126 -2.63 13.86 -3.49
N ARG A 127 -1.71 13.22 -4.17
CA ARG A 127 -0.29 13.37 -3.90
C ARG A 127 0.16 14.56 -4.73
N VAL A 128 0.72 15.55 -4.05
CA VAL A 128 1.11 16.83 -4.67
C VAL A 128 2.19 16.63 -5.72
N GLN A 129 3.01 15.59 -5.59
CA GLN A 129 4.04 15.21 -6.55
C GLN A 129 4.21 13.69 -6.56
N GLU A 130 4.17 13.08 -7.72
CA GLU A 130 4.46 11.66 -7.93
C GLU A 130 5.81 11.56 -8.64
N SER A 131 6.85 11.30 -7.87
CA SER A 131 8.22 11.22 -8.38
C SER A 131 8.97 10.01 -7.81
N PHE A 132 9.98 9.54 -8.54
CA PHE A 132 10.85 8.49 -8.07
C PHE A 132 11.62 8.87 -6.79
N PRO A 133 12.16 10.11 -6.63
CA PRO A 133 12.76 10.51 -5.36
C PRO A 133 11.81 10.38 -4.18
N GLU A 134 10.56 10.79 -4.33
CA GLU A 134 9.55 10.65 -3.26
C GLU A 134 9.21 9.18 -2.97
N ALA A 135 9.14 8.34 -4.02
CA ALA A 135 8.94 6.91 -3.84
C ALA A 135 10.03 6.32 -2.92
N PHE A 136 11.30 6.59 -3.21
CA PHE A 136 12.40 6.08 -2.41
C PHE A 136 12.50 6.73 -1.02
N THR A 137 12.19 8.02 -0.89
CA THR A 137 12.04 8.68 0.42
C THR A 137 10.97 7.99 1.27
N TYR A 138 9.86 7.61 0.65
CA TYR A 138 8.80 6.89 1.35
C TYR A 138 9.23 5.47 1.74
N LEU A 139 9.90 4.72 0.85
CA LEU A 139 10.46 3.41 1.16
C LEU A 139 11.47 3.48 2.32
N ASP A 140 12.33 4.50 2.35
CA ASP A 140 13.24 4.77 3.48
C ASP A 140 12.46 5.03 4.78
N SER A 141 11.32 5.72 4.70
CA SER A 141 10.48 5.95 5.86
C SER A 141 9.86 4.66 6.39
N LEU A 142 9.47 3.73 5.50
CA LEU A 142 8.97 2.42 5.90
C LEU A 142 10.06 1.57 6.56
N GLN A 143 11.29 1.66 6.05
CA GLN A 143 12.43 0.97 6.64
C GLN A 143 12.71 1.49 8.06
N ARG A 144 12.75 2.82 8.26
CA ARG A 144 12.90 3.43 9.60
C ARG A 144 11.80 3.06 10.58
N GLN A 145 10.61 2.69 10.09
CA GLN A 145 9.48 2.22 10.89
C GLN A 145 9.47 0.69 11.08
N ASN A 146 10.53 -0.01 10.71
CA ASN A 146 10.65 -1.47 10.72
C ASN A 146 9.52 -2.19 9.94
N ARG A 147 9.00 -1.54 8.89
CA ARG A 147 7.97 -2.10 7.99
C ARG A 147 8.56 -2.62 6.68
N LEU A 148 9.83 -2.37 6.46
CA LEU A 148 10.61 -2.81 5.31
C LEU A 148 12.02 -3.09 5.78
N SER A 149 12.56 -4.28 5.49
CA SER A 149 13.94 -4.61 5.84
C SER A 149 14.95 -3.88 4.96
N VAL A 150 16.13 -3.61 5.49
CA VAL A 150 17.27 -3.07 4.74
C VAL A 150 17.61 -3.96 3.54
N ARG A 151 17.47 -5.28 3.69
CA ARG A 151 17.75 -6.26 2.63
C ARG A 151 16.84 -6.04 1.43
N VAL A 152 15.52 -5.95 1.65
CA VAL A 152 14.53 -5.73 0.57
C VAL A 152 14.72 -4.35 -0.05
N LEU A 153 14.89 -3.30 0.76
CA LEU A 153 15.12 -1.95 0.25
C LEU A 153 16.36 -1.87 -0.64
N ASN A 154 17.49 -2.45 -0.21
CA ASN A 154 18.71 -2.48 -1.00
C ASN A 154 18.58 -3.34 -2.28
N ALA A 155 17.80 -4.42 -2.24
CA ALA A 155 17.50 -5.19 -3.44
C ALA A 155 16.70 -4.36 -4.45
N VAL A 156 15.65 -3.66 -4.01
CA VAL A 156 14.85 -2.78 -4.88
C VAL A 156 15.69 -1.68 -5.48
N ARG A 157 16.58 -1.02 -4.70
CA ARG A 157 17.51 0.00 -5.21
C ARG A 157 18.44 -0.57 -6.27
N ARG A 158 19.09 -1.70 -6.01
CA ARG A 158 20.02 -2.33 -6.98
C ARG A 158 19.30 -2.73 -8.26
N LEU A 159 18.11 -3.34 -8.17
CA LEU A 159 17.33 -3.74 -9.34
C LEU A 159 16.86 -2.52 -10.15
N THR A 160 16.54 -1.43 -9.48
CA THR A 160 16.21 -0.17 -10.14
C THR A 160 17.44 0.45 -10.81
N ALA A 161 18.55 0.55 -10.10
CA ALA A 161 19.81 1.11 -10.63
C ALA A 161 20.34 0.31 -11.82
N SER A 162 20.19 -1.02 -11.80
CA SER A 162 20.62 -1.89 -12.92
C SER A 162 19.71 -1.79 -14.16
N GLY A 163 18.55 -1.15 -14.06
CA GLY A 163 17.59 -1.02 -15.15
C GLY A 163 16.63 -2.19 -15.33
N ILE A 164 16.66 -3.19 -14.46
CA ILE A 164 15.75 -4.36 -14.54
C ILE A 164 14.28 -3.91 -14.47
N PHE A 165 13.97 -2.85 -13.70
CA PHE A 165 12.62 -2.32 -13.60
C PHE A 165 12.25 -1.30 -14.69
N ASP A 166 13.15 -0.93 -15.58
CA ASP A 166 12.90 0.08 -16.62
C ASP A 166 11.63 -0.17 -17.44
N PRO A 167 11.31 -1.40 -17.90
CA PRO A 167 10.08 -1.61 -18.68
C PRO A 167 8.82 -1.24 -17.89
N VAL A 168 8.76 -1.61 -16.61
CA VAL A 168 7.60 -1.32 -15.74
C VAL A 168 7.54 0.18 -15.40
N LEU A 169 8.68 0.79 -15.06
CA LEU A 169 8.76 2.20 -14.70
C LEU A 169 8.46 3.11 -15.92
N LYS A 170 8.91 2.74 -17.12
CA LYS A 170 8.52 3.42 -18.36
C LYS A 170 7.03 3.31 -18.62
N ALA A 171 6.44 2.11 -18.46
CA ALA A 171 5.01 1.93 -18.63
C ALA A 171 4.20 2.80 -17.66
N ALA A 172 4.63 2.91 -16.40
CA ALA A 172 4.03 3.79 -15.38
C ALA A 172 4.12 5.28 -15.77
N ARG A 173 5.14 5.68 -16.54
CA ARG A 173 5.37 7.06 -17.03
C ARG A 173 4.79 7.34 -18.42
N GLY A 174 4.01 6.43 -18.98
CA GLY A 174 3.45 6.61 -20.32
C GLY A 174 4.40 6.23 -21.45
N GLY A 175 5.40 5.39 -21.16
CA GLY A 175 6.33 4.79 -22.12
C GLY A 175 7.73 5.37 -22.12
N ILE A 176 7.95 6.55 -21.50
CA ILE A 176 9.23 7.26 -21.54
C ILE A 176 9.64 7.71 -20.13
N LEU A 177 10.93 7.51 -19.81
CA LEU A 177 11.57 8.16 -18.66
C LEU A 177 12.35 9.39 -19.15
N SER A 178 12.18 10.50 -18.47
CA SER A 178 12.98 11.69 -18.75
C SER A 178 14.48 11.47 -18.41
N PRO A 179 15.41 12.24 -18.99
CA PRO A 179 16.84 12.12 -18.67
C PRO A 179 17.14 12.32 -17.17
N ASN A 180 16.38 13.17 -16.49
CA ASN A 180 16.53 13.38 -15.04
C ASN A 180 16.07 12.17 -14.23
N GLU A 181 14.93 11.57 -14.59
CA GLU A 181 14.46 10.34 -13.97
C GLU A 181 15.45 9.20 -14.17
N GLN A 182 15.97 9.03 -15.39
CA GLN A 182 16.97 8.00 -15.67
C GLN A 182 18.24 8.20 -14.83
N ARG A 183 18.77 9.42 -14.76
CA ARG A 183 19.94 9.74 -13.93
C ARG A 183 19.69 9.41 -12.47
N PHE A 184 18.55 9.82 -11.93
CA PHE A 184 18.18 9.52 -10.56
C PHE A 184 18.13 8.01 -10.31
N LEU A 185 17.41 7.24 -11.16
CA LEU A 185 17.28 5.81 -11.01
C LEU A 185 18.63 5.07 -11.08
N ARG A 186 19.59 5.56 -11.87
CA ARG A 186 20.94 4.98 -11.94
C ARG A 186 21.84 5.38 -10.77
N SER A 187 21.46 6.39 -9.99
CA SER A 187 22.22 6.85 -8.83
C SER A 187 21.81 6.18 -7.52
N LEU A 188 20.80 5.31 -7.51
CA LEU A 188 20.34 4.57 -6.35
C LEU A 188 21.29 3.48 -5.92
#